data_3147b6571038f14002ba8132bf088f47
#
_entry.id   3147b6571038f14002ba8132bf088f47
#
_cell.length_a   1.000
_cell.length_b   1.000
_cell.length_c   1.000
_cell.angle_alpha   90.00
_cell.angle_beta   90.00
_cell.angle_gamma   90.00
#
_symmetry.space_group_name_H-M   'P 1'
#
loop_
_entity.id
_entity.type
_entity.pdbx_description
1 polymer ?
#
loop_
_entity_poly.entity_id
_entity_poly.type
_entity_poly.pdbx_seq_one_letter_code
_entity_poly.pdbx_strand_id
1 'polypeptide(L)'
;MIDLLLTKNDLSFWFRHRMAALRRLRKCPSTGIVISHLHTSSRASAKQHYKMLVLGGGSGGITMSARMKRMMGAENVAVVEPSEMHYYQPIWTLVGAGAKSVASSGRPTASVMPPGVKWVKSKVQEINPDTNTVRTDDGTEVFSYILINVHSSYMQIKGLPEGLEHPKIGSNYSIQTVEKTWKALQNFKEGNAVFSFPNTPVKCPGAPQKIMYLSDAFLRKTGKRAKANVIYNTSLPVLFGIKKYADSLWEVVKRRDLQVNLRHNLIEVRADKQEAVFENLDKPGETKVFEYEMLHVAPPMGPHLVVKGSPLADETGWLDVNKETLQHNKYPNVFGIGDCTNLPTPKTAAAVAAQSAILNRTISKILKNEKPDKKYDGYTSCPLVTSYNTVILAEFDYNGQPLETFPINQAKERRSMYHMKADVMPHLYWHGLLRGLWGGPGPYRKLLHLGMK
;
A
#
# COMPACT_ATOMS: atom_id res chain seq x y z
N MET A 1 27.24 17.42 37.16
CA MET A 1 28.68 17.51 36.94
C MET A 1 28.89 16.81 35.61
N ILE A 2 28.97 17.45 34.48
CA ILE A 2 29.77 18.57 33.99
C ILE A 2 28.94 19.34 32.94
N ASP A 3 28.79 20.63 33.17
CA ASP A 3 28.49 21.65 32.19
C ASP A 3 29.69 21.83 31.25
N LEU A 4 29.47 22.25 30.01
CA LEU A 4 30.27 23.28 29.35
C LEU A 4 29.71 23.67 27.98
N LEU A 5 29.11 24.86 27.91
CA LEU A 5 29.53 26.02 27.08
C LEU A 5 29.70 25.77 25.57
N LEU A 6 28.72 26.22 24.79
CA LEU A 6 28.97 26.71 23.42
C LEU A 6 28.68 28.21 23.38
N THR A 7 29.72 28.96 23.05
CA THR A 7 29.81 30.41 23.08
C THR A 7 29.20 31.08 21.84
N LYS A 8 28.69 32.29 22.04
CA LYS A 8 28.06 33.23 21.11
C LYS A 8 28.99 33.81 20.02
N ASN A 9 29.74 33.07 19.25
CA ASN A 9 30.67 33.71 18.28
C ASN A 9 30.55 33.25 16.81
N ASP A 10 29.60 32.39 16.44
CA ASP A 10 29.52 31.92 15.04
C ASP A 10 28.46 32.59 14.15
N LEU A 11 27.77 33.61 14.65
CA LEU A 11 26.74 34.35 13.87
C LEU A 11 27.26 35.63 13.19
N SER A 12 28.52 36.04 13.42
CA SER A 12 29.07 37.27 12.84
C SER A 12 29.85 37.08 11.53
N PHE A 13 30.18 35.85 11.17
CA PHE A 13 31.00 35.58 9.96
C PHE A 13 30.15 35.52 8.67
N TRP A 14 28.88 35.22 8.72
CA TRP A 14 27.99 35.10 7.56
C TRP A 14 27.39 36.41 7.06
N PHE A 15 27.38 37.47 7.86
CA PHE A 15 26.81 38.78 7.47
C PHE A 15 27.77 39.74 6.81
N ARG A 16 29.09 39.50 6.83
CA ARG A 16 30.09 40.45 6.28
C ARG A 16 30.44 40.23 4.81
N HIS A 17 30.11 39.14 4.19
CA HIS A 17 30.48 38.85 2.78
C HIS A 17 29.37 39.11 1.75
N ARG A 18 28.18 39.55 2.13
CA ARG A 18 27.11 39.90 1.18
C ARG A 18 26.96 41.40 0.86
N MET A 19 27.63 42.27 1.55
CA MET A 19 27.52 43.75 1.33
C MET A 19 28.65 44.36 0.46
N ALA A 20 29.64 43.59 0.03
CA ALA A 20 30.72 44.09 -0.84
C ALA A 20 30.44 43.99 -2.35
N ALA A 21 29.37 43.29 -2.76
CA ALA A 21 29.05 43.06 -4.19
C ALA A 21 28.07 44.10 -4.79
N LEU A 22 27.55 45.05 -4.02
CA LEU A 22 26.51 45.99 -4.49
C LEU A 22 26.98 47.44 -4.70
N ARG A 23 28.30 47.70 -4.73
CA ARG A 23 28.85 49.05 -4.93
C ARG A 23 29.68 49.28 -6.20
N ARG A 24 29.58 48.47 -7.24
CA ARG A 24 30.25 48.68 -8.52
C ARG A 24 29.35 48.53 -9.74
N LEU A 25 28.27 49.26 -9.80
CA LEU A 25 27.54 49.50 -11.06
C LEU A 25 26.88 50.90 -11.03
N ARG A 26 27.71 51.92 -11.20
CA ARG A 26 27.27 53.23 -11.70
C ARG A 26 28.36 53.75 -12.63
N LYS A 27 28.10 53.62 -13.93
CA LYS A 27 28.44 54.49 -15.07
C LYS A 27 28.74 53.67 -16.31
N CYS A 28 27.76 53.61 -17.20
CA CYS A 28 27.99 53.59 -18.63
C CYS A 28 26.72 54.06 -19.38
N PRO A 29 26.88 54.75 -20.48
CA PRO A 29 25.83 55.59 -21.09
C PRO A 29 24.93 54.77 -22.06
N SER A 30 23.75 55.36 -22.33
CA SER A 30 22.72 54.93 -23.25
C SER A 30 23.18 54.58 -24.64
N THR A 31 22.90 53.37 -25.11
CA THR A 31 22.73 53.01 -26.52
C THR A 31 21.80 51.82 -26.67
N GLY A 32 20.80 52.01 -27.50
CA GLY A 32 20.08 51.00 -28.28
C GLY A 32 19.45 49.83 -27.56
N ILE A 33 18.10 49.87 -27.35
CA ILE A 33 17.27 48.70 -27.01
C ILE A 33 17.26 47.78 -28.25
N VAL A 34 18.04 46.72 -28.23
CA VAL A 34 17.80 45.54 -29.07
C VAL A 34 16.94 44.57 -28.25
N ILE A 35 15.67 44.51 -28.56
CA ILE A 35 14.76 43.46 -28.04
C ILE A 35 15.18 42.17 -28.76
N SER A 36 16.11 41.43 -28.16
CA SER A 36 16.30 40.03 -28.53
C SER A 36 15.11 39.25 -28.00
N HIS A 37 14.24 38.81 -28.89
CA HIS A 37 13.26 37.75 -28.59
C HIS A 37 14.05 36.53 -28.11
N LEU A 38 14.05 36.32 -26.79
CA LEU A 38 14.36 35.04 -26.21
C LEU A 38 13.29 34.07 -26.71
N HIS A 39 13.58 33.42 -27.83
CA HIS A 39 12.91 32.18 -28.18
C HIS A 39 13.27 31.20 -27.03
N THR A 40 12.40 31.06 -26.05
CA THR A 40 12.33 29.85 -25.26
C THR A 40 11.95 28.75 -26.24
N SER A 41 12.95 28.17 -26.89
CA SER A 41 12.75 26.87 -27.54
C SER A 41 12.32 25.93 -26.41
N SER A 42 11.03 25.62 -26.34
CA SER A 42 10.56 24.42 -25.67
C SER A 42 11.32 23.28 -26.37
N ARG A 43 12.42 22.83 -25.75
CA ARG A 43 13.01 21.55 -26.13
C ARG A 43 11.87 20.54 -25.99
N ALA A 44 11.27 20.15 -27.10
CA ALA A 44 10.46 18.95 -27.16
C ALA A 44 11.35 17.86 -26.58
N SER A 45 11.08 17.42 -25.36
CA SER A 45 11.80 16.32 -24.72
C SER A 45 11.72 15.15 -25.69
N ALA A 46 12.86 14.69 -26.18
CA ALA A 46 12.92 13.58 -27.10
C ALA A 46 12.19 12.40 -26.44
N LYS A 47 11.22 11.81 -27.14
CA LYS A 47 10.48 10.65 -26.67
C LYS A 47 11.48 9.54 -26.36
N GLN A 48 11.63 9.16 -25.11
CA GLN A 48 12.50 8.06 -24.71
C GLN A 48 11.74 6.75 -24.85
N HIS A 49 12.31 5.76 -25.54
CA HIS A 49 11.71 4.46 -25.76
C HIS A 49 12.29 3.43 -24.78
N TYR A 50 11.42 2.67 -24.14
CA TYR A 50 11.78 1.53 -23.28
C TYR A 50 11.10 0.24 -23.77
N LYS A 51 11.83 -0.87 -23.72
CA LYS A 51 11.24 -2.17 -24.05
C LYS A 51 10.19 -2.57 -23.01
N MET A 52 10.41 -2.26 -21.73
CA MET A 52 9.45 -2.43 -20.64
C MET A 52 9.36 -1.14 -19.81
N LEU A 53 8.20 -0.52 -19.81
CA LEU A 53 7.88 0.60 -18.92
C LEU A 53 7.01 0.12 -17.77
N VAL A 54 7.42 0.39 -16.53
CA VAL A 54 6.71 0.01 -15.31
C VAL A 54 6.12 1.26 -14.67
N LEU A 55 4.80 1.31 -14.52
CA LEU A 55 4.10 2.41 -13.87
C LEU A 55 3.84 2.08 -12.40
N GLY A 56 4.47 2.85 -11.52
CA GLY A 56 4.42 2.69 -10.07
C GLY A 56 5.57 1.83 -9.51
N GLY A 57 6.36 2.43 -8.62
CA GLY A 57 7.46 1.79 -7.89
C GLY A 57 7.03 1.12 -6.58
N GLY A 58 5.77 0.66 -6.49
CA GLY A 58 5.30 -0.15 -5.37
C GLY A 58 5.89 -1.56 -5.37
N SER A 59 5.38 -2.42 -4.47
CA SER A 59 5.88 -3.80 -4.28
C SER A 59 5.96 -4.59 -5.60
N GLY A 60 4.89 -4.55 -6.41
CA GLY A 60 4.83 -5.26 -7.69
C GLY A 60 5.76 -4.65 -8.74
N GLY A 61 5.79 -3.31 -8.85
CA GLY A 61 6.60 -2.63 -9.85
C GLY A 61 8.10 -2.85 -9.65
N ILE A 62 8.61 -2.65 -8.43
CA ILE A 62 10.02 -2.91 -8.11
C ILE A 62 10.37 -4.39 -8.30
N THR A 63 9.50 -5.30 -7.83
CA THR A 63 9.72 -6.75 -8.00
C THR A 63 9.80 -7.13 -9.48
N MET A 64 8.88 -6.64 -10.29
CA MET A 64 8.86 -6.97 -11.72
C MET A 64 9.99 -6.29 -12.48
N SER A 65 10.33 -5.03 -12.16
CA SER A 65 11.50 -4.38 -12.80
C SER A 65 12.80 -5.11 -12.50
N ALA A 66 12.97 -5.68 -11.30
CA ALA A 66 14.12 -6.54 -10.97
C ALA A 66 14.13 -7.84 -11.78
N ARG A 67 12.96 -8.41 -12.08
CA ARG A 67 12.82 -9.60 -12.95
C ARG A 67 13.06 -9.24 -14.41
N MET A 68 12.46 -8.16 -14.90
CA MET A 68 12.60 -7.71 -16.29
C MET A 68 14.04 -7.30 -16.61
N LYS A 69 14.73 -6.61 -15.67
CA LYS A 69 16.16 -6.35 -15.82
C LYS A 69 16.97 -7.60 -16.11
N ARG A 70 16.71 -8.72 -15.41
CA ARG A 70 17.40 -10.00 -15.67
C ARG A 70 17.01 -10.66 -16.99
N MET A 71 15.81 -10.37 -17.46
CA MET A 71 15.26 -10.98 -18.69
C MET A 71 15.71 -10.23 -19.96
N MET A 72 15.82 -8.91 -19.91
CA MET A 72 15.99 -8.10 -21.11
C MET A 72 17.08 -7.01 -21.04
N GLY A 73 17.85 -6.95 -19.93
CA GLY A 73 18.84 -5.87 -19.68
C GLY A 73 18.25 -4.69 -18.94
N ALA A 74 19.07 -4.02 -18.12
CA ALA A 74 18.62 -2.91 -17.28
C ALA A 74 18.27 -1.66 -18.11
N GLU A 75 19.01 -1.43 -19.17
CA GLU A 75 18.85 -0.32 -20.11
C GLU A 75 17.51 -0.32 -20.85
N ASN A 76 16.88 -1.50 -20.94
CA ASN A 76 15.58 -1.70 -21.60
C ASN A 76 14.38 -1.50 -20.65
N VAL A 77 14.63 -1.23 -19.35
CA VAL A 77 13.58 -1.14 -18.34
C VAL A 77 13.58 0.22 -17.67
N ALA A 78 12.40 0.84 -17.57
CA ALA A 78 12.20 2.05 -16.79
C ALA A 78 11.06 1.88 -15.78
N VAL A 79 11.15 2.60 -14.66
CA VAL A 79 10.10 2.68 -13.63
C VAL A 79 9.70 4.13 -13.46
N VAL A 80 8.42 4.45 -13.65
CA VAL A 80 7.84 5.76 -13.35
C VAL A 80 7.30 5.73 -11.92
N GLU A 81 7.91 6.50 -11.02
CA GLU A 81 7.53 6.57 -9.61
C GLU A 81 7.88 7.95 -9.04
N PRO A 82 6.90 8.74 -8.59
CA PRO A 82 7.15 10.07 -8.04
C PRO A 82 7.71 10.06 -6.62
N SER A 83 7.48 8.98 -5.84
CA SER A 83 7.81 8.93 -4.42
C SER A 83 9.28 8.65 -4.16
N GLU A 84 9.90 9.47 -3.31
CA GLU A 84 11.27 9.27 -2.85
C GLU A 84 11.42 8.17 -1.79
N MET A 85 10.30 7.76 -1.18
CA MET A 85 10.28 6.75 -0.13
C MET A 85 9.41 5.57 -0.53
N HIS A 86 9.95 4.39 -0.34
CA HIS A 86 9.27 3.11 -0.51
C HIS A 86 8.98 2.49 0.85
N TYR A 87 7.73 2.02 1.06
CA TYR A 87 7.29 1.51 2.35
C TYR A 87 6.82 0.05 2.28
N TYR A 88 7.26 -0.75 3.25
CA TYR A 88 6.69 -2.06 3.55
C TYR A 88 5.41 -1.87 4.38
N GLN A 89 4.31 -1.54 3.70
CA GLN A 89 3.02 -1.21 4.32
C GLN A 89 2.43 -2.32 5.22
N PRO A 90 2.63 -3.64 4.94
CA PRO A 90 2.12 -4.68 5.81
C PRO A 90 2.54 -4.59 7.28
N ILE A 91 3.62 -3.88 7.61
CA ILE A 91 4.06 -3.68 9.00
C ILE A 91 3.25 -2.58 9.73
N TRP A 92 2.54 -1.71 9.01
CA TRP A 92 1.86 -0.56 9.61
C TRP A 92 0.79 -0.94 10.65
N THR A 93 0.18 -2.11 10.55
CA THR A 93 -0.70 -2.62 11.61
C THR A 93 0.05 -2.73 12.96
N LEU A 94 1.31 -3.17 12.94
CA LEU A 94 2.14 -3.26 14.14
C LEU A 94 2.69 -1.90 14.57
N VAL A 95 2.92 -0.98 13.62
CA VAL A 95 3.31 0.41 13.91
C VAL A 95 2.17 1.15 14.62
N GLY A 96 0.95 1.09 14.07
CA GLY A 96 -0.24 1.72 14.68
C GLY A 96 -0.63 1.16 16.05
N ALA A 97 -0.06 0.00 16.43
CA ALA A 97 -0.18 -0.58 17.77
C ALA A 97 1.08 -0.40 18.63
N GLY A 98 2.09 0.35 18.18
CA GLY A 98 3.33 0.59 18.92
C GLY A 98 4.28 -0.62 19.04
N ALA A 99 4.04 -1.70 18.28
CA ALA A 99 4.89 -2.90 18.31
C ALA A 99 6.14 -2.78 17.40
N LYS A 100 6.11 -1.87 16.43
CA LYS A 100 7.21 -1.54 15.51
C LYS A 100 7.26 -0.03 15.30
N SER A 101 8.41 0.50 14.88
CA SER A 101 8.55 1.92 14.53
C SER A 101 8.24 2.18 13.05
N VAL A 102 7.79 3.39 12.74
CA VAL A 102 7.62 3.85 11.34
C VAL A 102 8.92 3.75 10.57
N ALA A 103 10.04 4.13 11.17
CA ALA A 103 11.37 4.08 10.53
C ALA A 103 11.72 2.68 10.01
N SER A 104 11.26 1.60 10.69
CA SER A 104 11.49 0.23 10.24
C SER A 104 10.74 -0.13 8.96
N SER A 105 9.72 0.64 8.58
CA SER A 105 8.84 0.36 7.44
C SER A 105 9.30 0.99 6.13
N GLY A 106 10.19 1.99 6.15
CA GLY A 106 10.55 2.80 4.98
C GLY A 106 12.00 2.63 4.54
N ARG A 107 12.25 2.78 3.24
CA ARG A 107 13.58 2.93 2.65
C ARG A 107 13.52 3.96 1.51
N PRO A 108 14.61 4.70 1.23
CA PRO A 108 14.67 5.52 0.02
C PRO A 108 14.38 4.68 -1.23
N THR A 109 13.52 5.18 -2.11
CA THR A 109 13.16 4.48 -3.37
C THR A 109 14.41 4.17 -4.19
N ALA A 110 15.39 5.09 -4.21
CA ALA A 110 16.68 4.87 -4.87
C ALA A 110 17.40 3.60 -4.38
N SER A 111 17.27 3.25 -3.09
CA SER A 111 17.95 2.09 -2.50
C SER A 111 17.30 0.74 -2.84
N VAL A 112 16.04 0.75 -3.25
CA VAL A 112 15.29 -0.44 -3.67
C VAL A 112 15.15 -0.56 -5.17
N MET A 113 15.40 0.51 -5.92
CA MET A 113 15.43 0.50 -7.38
C MET A 113 16.48 -0.51 -7.86
N PRO A 114 16.16 -1.40 -8.80
CA PRO A 114 17.15 -2.35 -9.32
C PRO A 114 18.29 -1.59 -10.03
N PRO A 115 19.55 -1.88 -9.71
CA PRO A 115 20.69 -1.15 -10.27
C PRO A 115 20.69 -1.12 -11.81
N GLY A 116 20.87 0.05 -12.40
CA GLY A 116 20.89 0.26 -13.84
C GLY A 116 19.53 0.42 -14.51
N VAL A 117 18.43 0.13 -13.81
CA VAL A 117 17.07 0.43 -14.28
C VAL A 117 16.85 1.93 -14.20
N LYS A 118 16.27 2.53 -15.24
CA LYS A 118 15.95 3.96 -15.26
C LYS A 118 14.80 4.25 -14.30
N TRP A 119 15.02 5.17 -13.38
CA TRP A 119 13.96 5.73 -12.55
C TRP A 119 13.53 7.08 -13.14
N VAL A 120 12.28 7.15 -13.63
CA VAL A 120 11.60 8.37 -14.05
C VAL A 120 10.84 8.89 -12.84
N LYS A 121 11.38 9.93 -12.20
CA LYS A 121 10.82 10.49 -10.96
C LYS A 121 9.70 11.48 -11.27
N SER A 122 8.60 10.97 -11.82
CA SER A 122 7.49 11.77 -12.30
C SER A 122 6.16 11.06 -12.06
N LYS A 123 5.05 11.81 -12.12
CA LYS A 123 3.69 11.25 -12.04
C LYS A 123 3.18 10.93 -13.43
N VAL A 124 2.48 9.82 -13.55
CA VAL A 124 1.73 9.46 -14.75
C VAL A 124 0.48 10.33 -14.83
N GLN A 125 0.27 10.98 -15.97
CA GLN A 125 -0.88 11.82 -16.27
C GLN A 125 -1.88 11.11 -17.17
N GLU A 126 -1.37 10.33 -18.15
CA GLU A 126 -2.19 9.67 -19.15
C GLU A 126 -1.49 8.43 -19.70
N ILE A 127 -2.28 7.41 -20.03
CA ILE A 127 -1.81 6.19 -20.69
C ILE A 127 -2.58 6.05 -22.00
N ASN A 128 -1.85 6.02 -23.11
CA ASN A 128 -2.43 5.74 -24.42
C ASN A 128 -1.86 4.42 -24.96
N PRO A 129 -2.62 3.31 -24.83
CA PRO A 129 -2.16 2.01 -25.27
C PRO A 129 -2.18 1.86 -26.79
N ASP A 130 -2.98 2.63 -27.54
CA ASP A 130 -3.08 2.54 -29.01
C ASP A 130 -1.82 3.11 -29.67
N THR A 131 -1.20 4.13 -29.05
CA THR A 131 0.05 4.74 -29.53
C THR A 131 1.28 4.25 -28.77
N ASN A 132 1.12 3.36 -27.79
CA ASN A 132 2.17 2.89 -26.88
C ASN A 132 2.93 4.02 -26.20
N THR A 133 2.19 4.99 -25.65
CA THR A 133 2.76 6.16 -24.98
C THR A 133 2.17 6.38 -23.59
N VAL A 134 3.01 6.91 -22.70
CA VAL A 134 2.62 7.39 -21.38
C VAL A 134 3.06 8.84 -21.24
N ARG A 135 2.13 9.73 -20.93
CA ARG A 135 2.44 11.12 -20.61
C ARG A 135 2.66 11.24 -19.10
N THR A 136 3.76 11.87 -18.74
CA THR A 136 4.15 12.18 -17.35
C THR A 136 4.21 13.70 -17.16
N ASP A 137 4.44 14.16 -15.91
CA ASP A 137 4.64 15.58 -15.61
C ASP A 137 5.86 16.16 -16.38
N ASP A 138 6.88 15.32 -16.64
CA ASP A 138 8.16 15.74 -17.25
C ASP A 138 8.23 15.51 -18.76
N GLY A 139 7.31 14.76 -19.36
CA GLY A 139 7.34 14.47 -20.79
C GLY A 139 6.52 13.25 -21.20
N THR A 140 6.89 12.68 -22.35
CA THR A 140 6.21 11.49 -22.90
C THR A 140 7.21 10.36 -23.08
N GLU A 141 6.92 9.22 -22.47
CA GLU A 141 7.66 7.98 -22.61
C GLU A 141 6.99 7.06 -23.62
N VAL A 142 7.79 6.35 -24.41
CA VAL A 142 7.31 5.35 -25.38
C VAL A 142 7.71 3.96 -24.90
N PHE A 143 6.86 2.97 -25.08
CA PHE A 143 7.11 1.61 -24.64
C PHE A 143 6.81 0.55 -25.73
N SER A 144 7.48 -0.60 -25.65
CA SER A 144 7.03 -1.82 -26.38
C SER A 144 6.05 -2.61 -25.52
N TYR A 145 6.35 -2.77 -24.23
CA TYR A 145 5.51 -3.41 -23.23
C TYR A 145 5.33 -2.51 -22.03
N ILE A 146 4.18 -2.54 -21.39
CA ILE A 146 3.89 -1.76 -20.18
C ILE A 146 3.36 -2.67 -19.07
N LEU A 147 3.87 -2.44 -17.86
CA LEU A 147 3.40 -3.07 -16.64
C LEU A 147 2.82 -2.01 -15.71
N ILE A 148 1.58 -2.20 -15.27
CA ILE A 148 0.86 -1.27 -14.40
C ILE A 148 0.81 -1.82 -12.98
N ASN A 149 1.33 -1.04 -12.04
CA ASN A 149 1.33 -1.31 -10.59
C ASN A 149 1.12 -0.02 -9.79
N VAL A 150 0.12 0.75 -10.17
CA VAL A 150 -0.26 1.95 -9.42
C VAL A 150 -1.09 1.59 -8.18
N HIS A 151 -1.10 2.45 -7.17
CA HIS A 151 -1.90 2.21 -5.97
C HIS A 151 -3.38 2.57 -6.17
N SER A 152 -4.26 2.07 -5.30
CA SER A 152 -5.67 2.45 -5.27
C SER A 152 -5.81 3.90 -4.77
N SER A 153 -6.80 4.63 -5.30
CA SER A 153 -7.18 5.95 -4.81
C SER A 153 -8.05 5.82 -3.56
N TYR A 154 -7.91 6.75 -2.61
CA TYR A 154 -8.85 6.87 -1.50
C TYR A 154 -10.12 7.58 -1.99
N MET A 155 -11.26 7.07 -1.53
CA MET A 155 -12.56 7.71 -1.74
C MET A 155 -12.91 8.55 -0.52
N GLN A 156 -13.69 9.60 -0.72
CA GLN A 156 -14.06 10.50 0.36
C GLN A 156 -15.17 9.91 1.25
N ILE A 157 -15.08 10.19 2.54
CA ILE A 157 -16.15 10.07 3.53
C ILE A 157 -16.42 11.50 4.04
N LYS A 158 -17.67 11.82 4.30
CA LYS A 158 -18.03 13.13 4.87
C LYS A 158 -17.31 13.36 6.21
N GLY A 159 -16.64 14.49 6.36
CA GLY A 159 -15.79 14.82 7.51
C GLY A 159 -14.38 14.21 7.47
N LEU A 160 -13.99 13.57 6.36
CA LEU A 160 -12.62 13.16 6.07
C LEU A 160 -12.19 13.80 4.73
N PRO A 161 -10.91 14.22 4.54
CA PRO A 161 -9.74 13.97 5.42
C PRO A 161 -9.60 14.88 6.65
N GLU A 162 -10.39 15.95 6.79
CA GLU A 162 -10.25 16.96 7.87
C GLU A 162 -10.28 16.30 9.26
N GLY A 163 -11.19 15.34 9.47
CA GLY A 163 -11.29 14.58 10.72
C GLY A 163 -10.03 13.82 11.07
N LEU A 164 -9.19 13.46 10.09
CA LEU A 164 -7.91 12.81 10.36
C LEU A 164 -6.90 13.71 11.07
N GLU A 165 -7.13 15.02 11.14
CA GLU A 165 -6.31 15.93 11.94
C GLU A 165 -6.64 15.81 13.43
N HIS A 166 -7.82 15.33 13.82
CA HIS A 166 -8.20 15.16 15.20
C HIS A 166 -7.36 14.07 15.90
N PRO A 167 -6.85 14.32 17.16
CA PRO A 167 -5.90 13.42 17.82
C PRO A 167 -6.46 12.04 18.21
N LYS A 168 -7.78 11.89 18.27
CA LYS A 168 -8.46 10.62 18.58
C LYS A 168 -8.76 9.78 17.34
N ILE A 169 -8.45 10.28 16.14
CA ILE A 169 -8.69 9.57 14.87
C ILE A 169 -7.36 9.15 14.26
N GLY A 170 -7.27 7.88 13.90
CA GLY A 170 -6.11 7.30 13.24
C GLY A 170 -6.47 6.39 12.07
N SER A 171 -5.49 6.11 11.24
CA SER A 171 -5.61 5.14 10.16
C SER A 171 -4.26 4.47 9.90
N ASN A 172 -4.26 3.14 9.81
CA ASN A 172 -3.05 2.37 9.48
C ASN A 172 -2.83 2.23 7.96
N TYR A 173 -3.54 3.02 7.15
CA TYR A 173 -3.50 2.94 5.70
C TYR A 173 -2.62 4.00 5.04
N SER A 174 -2.11 4.97 5.81
CA SER A 174 -1.19 6.01 5.35
C SER A 174 -0.03 6.21 6.32
N ILE A 175 1.13 6.57 5.78
CA ILE A 175 2.32 6.94 6.56
C ILE A 175 2.07 8.18 7.42
N GLN A 176 1.21 9.09 6.95
CA GLN A 176 0.87 10.32 7.66
C GLN A 176 -0.01 10.08 8.90
N THR A 177 -0.77 8.97 8.91
CA THR A 177 -1.78 8.72 9.94
C THR A 177 -1.50 7.53 10.84
N VAL A 178 -0.57 6.65 10.46
CA VAL A 178 -0.31 5.41 11.21
C VAL A 178 0.19 5.66 12.64
N GLU A 179 1.04 6.66 12.87
CA GLU A 179 1.51 7.01 14.21
C GLU A 179 0.42 7.69 15.05
N LYS A 180 -0.55 8.37 14.41
CA LYS A 180 -1.71 8.94 15.10
C LYS A 180 -2.56 7.84 15.73
N THR A 181 -2.70 6.67 15.07
CA THR A 181 -3.38 5.51 15.65
C THR A 181 -2.74 5.08 16.97
N TRP A 182 -1.40 4.99 17.01
CA TRP A 182 -0.69 4.65 18.24
C TRP A 182 -0.86 5.69 19.33
N LYS A 183 -0.75 6.98 18.98
CA LYS A 183 -0.96 8.08 19.94
C LYS A 183 -2.37 8.10 20.50
N ALA A 184 -3.39 7.91 19.66
CA ALA A 184 -4.79 7.81 20.08
C ALA A 184 -5.00 6.65 21.08
N LEU A 185 -4.40 5.47 20.78
CA LEU A 185 -4.47 4.31 21.65
C LEU A 185 -3.78 4.53 23.01
N GLN A 186 -2.60 5.16 23.03
CA GLN A 186 -1.89 5.51 24.27
C GLN A 186 -2.70 6.46 25.15
N ASN A 187 -3.31 7.46 24.53
CA ASN A 187 -4.10 8.50 25.21
C ASN A 187 -5.51 8.04 25.58
N PHE A 188 -5.97 6.88 25.09
CA PHE A 188 -7.26 6.31 25.44
C PHE A 188 -7.42 6.17 26.96
N LYS A 189 -8.53 6.67 27.50
CA LYS A 189 -8.83 6.60 28.95
C LYS A 189 -9.96 5.58 29.19
N GLU A 190 -11.17 5.92 28.77
CA GLU A 190 -12.38 5.12 28.93
C GLU A 190 -13.37 5.47 27.82
N GLY A 191 -14.33 4.59 27.51
CA GLY A 191 -15.36 4.77 26.50
C GLY A 191 -15.20 3.82 25.31
N ASN A 192 -15.62 4.26 24.11
CA ASN A 192 -15.62 3.44 22.92
C ASN A 192 -14.33 3.58 22.11
N ALA A 193 -13.70 2.44 21.82
CA ALA A 193 -12.68 2.30 20.78
C ALA A 193 -13.33 1.70 19.53
N VAL A 194 -13.53 2.53 18.49
CA VAL A 194 -14.30 2.17 17.29
C VAL A 194 -13.36 1.91 16.11
N PHE A 195 -13.59 0.81 15.39
CA PHE A 195 -12.83 0.40 14.22
C PHE A 195 -13.77 0.19 13.04
N SER A 196 -13.44 0.70 11.85
CA SER A 196 -14.30 0.61 10.68
C SER A 196 -13.72 -0.26 9.56
N PHE A 197 -14.59 -0.89 8.78
CA PHE A 197 -14.29 -1.52 7.50
C PHE A 197 -15.30 -1.04 6.46
N PRO A 198 -14.87 -0.45 5.31
CA PRO A 198 -15.75 0.19 4.36
C PRO A 198 -16.43 -0.79 3.38
N ASN A 199 -17.46 -0.32 2.70
CA ASN A 199 -18.17 -1.04 1.65
C ASN A 199 -17.52 -0.87 0.27
N THR A 200 -16.20 -1.02 0.20
CA THR A 200 -15.40 -0.96 -1.03
C THR A 200 -14.24 -1.94 -0.95
N PRO A 201 -13.61 -2.30 -2.06
CA PRO A 201 -12.31 -2.98 -2.02
C PRO A 201 -11.29 -2.14 -1.24
N VAL A 202 -10.48 -2.79 -0.42
CA VAL A 202 -9.37 -2.14 0.31
C VAL A 202 -8.11 -2.99 0.22
N LYS A 203 -6.95 -2.33 0.28
CA LYS A 203 -5.69 -3.07 0.44
C LYS A 203 -5.67 -3.72 1.83
N CYS A 204 -5.30 -5.01 1.88
CA CYS A 204 -5.27 -5.82 3.10
C CYS A 204 -6.57 -5.78 3.91
N PRO A 205 -7.66 -6.42 3.46
CA PRO A 205 -8.98 -6.37 4.11
C PRO A 205 -8.98 -6.88 5.56
N GLY A 206 -8.00 -7.66 5.97
CA GLY A 206 -7.84 -8.07 7.38
C GLY A 206 -7.18 -7.02 8.28
N ALA A 207 -6.68 -5.88 7.77
CA ALA A 207 -5.93 -4.93 8.58
C ALA A 207 -6.77 -4.22 9.67
N PRO A 208 -8.04 -3.83 9.45
CA PRO A 208 -8.86 -3.21 10.48
C PRO A 208 -9.14 -4.12 11.68
N GLN A 209 -9.34 -5.42 11.44
CA GLN A 209 -9.48 -6.38 12.53
C GLN A 209 -8.18 -6.52 13.34
N LYS A 210 -7.01 -6.51 12.69
CA LYS A 210 -5.72 -6.65 13.38
C LYS A 210 -5.51 -5.53 14.38
N ILE A 211 -5.79 -4.29 14.00
CA ILE A 211 -5.62 -3.17 14.91
C ILE A 211 -6.65 -3.19 16.04
N MET A 212 -7.88 -3.64 15.79
CA MET A 212 -8.86 -3.88 16.84
C MET A 212 -8.33 -4.88 17.89
N TYR A 213 -7.83 -6.05 17.46
CA TYR A 213 -7.29 -7.06 18.37
C TYR A 213 -6.05 -6.58 19.13
N LEU A 214 -5.17 -5.83 18.47
CA LEU A 214 -3.99 -5.25 19.10
C LEU A 214 -4.36 -4.18 20.12
N SER A 215 -5.37 -3.36 19.81
CA SER A 215 -5.90 -2.35 20.75
C SER A 215 -6.50 -3.00 21.99
N ASP A 216 -7.33 -4.04 21.84
CA ASP A 216 -7.83 -4.82 22.97
C ASP A 216 -6.67 -5.39 23.83
N ALA A 217 -5.66 -5.97 23.18
CA ALA A 217 -4.51 -6.51 23.89
C ALA A 217 -3.71 -5.44 24.65
N PHE A 218 -3.57 -4.24 24.07
CA PHE A 218 -2.94 -3.09 24.73
C PHE A 218 -3.76 -2.61 25.92
N LEU A 219 -5.07 -2.45 25.77
CA LEU A 219 -5.97 -2.02 26.85
C LEU A 219 -5.99 -3.02 28.01
N ARG A 220 -5.91 -4.32 27.74
CA ARG A 220 -5.73 -5.36 28.76
C ARG A 220 -4.39 -5.23 29.48
N LYS A 221 -3.30 -5.09 28.73
CA LYS A 221 -1.95 -4.92 29.27
C LYS A 221 -1.82 -3.68 30.17
N THR A 222 -2.54 -2.61 29.87
CA THR A 222 -2.50 -1.34 30.61
C THR A 222 -3.58 -1.20 31.65
N GLY A 223 -4.40 -2.25 31.90
CA GLY A 223 -5.48 -2.23 32.89
C GLY A 223 -6.70 -1.37 32.52
N LYS A 224 -6.76 -0.88 31.28
CA LYS A 224 -7.84 0.00 30.79
C LYS A 224 -9.04 -0.76 30.20
N ARG A 225 -8.93 -2.09 29.98
CA ARG A 225 -9.94 -2.86 29.23
C ARG A 225 -11.33 -2.87 29.90
N ALA A 226 -11.40 -2.85 31.22
CA ALA A 226 -12.67 -2.84 31.94
C ALA A 226 -13.48 -1.54 31.74
N LYS A 227 -12.81 -0.46 31.31
CA LYS A 227 -13.42 0.85 30.98
C LYS A 227 -13.57 1.09 29.47
N ALA A 228 -13.34 0.07 28.64
CA ALA A 228 -13.31 0.22 27.22
C ALA A 228 -14.33 -0.70 26.53
N ASN A 229 -15.17 -0.14 25.67
CA ASN A 229 -15.96 -0.89 24.70
C ASN A 229 -15.19 -0.95 23.39
N VAL A 230 -14.74 -2.15 22.98
CA VAL A 230 -14.01 -2.34 21.72
C VAL A 230 -15.01 -2.77 20.65
N ILE A 231 -15.24 -1.90 19.65
CA ILE A 231 -16.33 -2.02 18.69
C ILE A 231 -15.75 -2.09 17.26
N TYR A 232 -16.08 -3.15 16.55
CA TYR A 232 -15.74 -3.30 15.13
C TYR A 232 -16.98 -3.23 14.26
N ASN A 233 -17.11 -2.19 13.47
CA ASN A 233 -18.16 -1.99 12.49
C ASN A 233 -17.63 -2.34 11.11
N THR A 234 -18.21 -3.33 10.47
CA THR A 234 -17.81 -3.78 9.14
C THR A 234 -18.98 -3.81 8.17
N SER A 235 -18.75 -3.32 6.96
CA SER A 235 -19.75 -3.42 5.88
C SER A 235 -19.96 -4.85 5.38
N LEU A 236 -19.06 -5.77 5.69
CA LEU A 236 -19.15 -7.16 5.26
C LEU A 236 -20.26 -7.91 6.01
N PRO A 237 -20.88 -8.91 5.36
CA PRO A 237 -21.87 -9.79 6.00
C PRO A 237 -21.23 -10.87 6.90
N VAL A 238 -19.91 -10.97 6.91
CA VAL A 238 -19.14 -11.97 7.66
C VAL A 238 -17.88 -11.31 8.27
N LEU A 239 -17.38 -11.89 9.36
CA LEU A 239 -16.17 -11.40 10.01
C LEU A 239 -14.92 -11.58 9.14
N PHE A 240 -14.85 -12.66 8.37
CA PHE A 240 -13.80 -12.95 7.40
C PHE A 240 -14.34 -13.88 6.31
N GLY A 241 -13.91 -13.67 5.05
CA GLY A 241 -14.48 -14.36 3.89
C GLY A 241 -14.22 -15.88 3.83
N ILE A 242 -13.26 -16.41 4.59
CA ILE A 242 -12.91 -17.84 4.60
C ILE A 242 -13.38 -18.45 5.92
N LYS A 243 -14.39 -19.34 5.84
CA LYS A 243 -15.07 -19.91 7.00
C LYS A 243 -14.12 -20.49 8.05
N LYS A 244 -13.12 -21.27 7.65
CA LYS A 244 -12.12 -21.87 8.55
C LYS A 244 -11.47 -20.86 9.49
N TYR A 245 -11.09 -19.69 8.95
CA TYR A 245 -10.45 -18.64 9.72
C TYR A 245 -11.47 -17.74 10.42
N ALA A 246 -12.65 -17.55 9.82
CA ALA A 246 -13.76 -16.80 10.43
C ALA A 246 -14.19 -17.44 11.75
N ASP A 247 -14.36 -18.77 11.77
CA ASP A 247 -14.74 -19.51 12.97
C ASP A 247 -13.73 -19.26 14.11
N SER A 248 -12.42 -19.38 13.81
CA SER A 248 -11.36 -19.11 14.80
C SER A 248 -11.33 -17.65 15.28
N LEU A 249 -11.64 -16.69 14.40
CA LEU A 249 -11.72 -15.28 14.77
C LEU A 249 -12.93 -14.98 15.64
N TRP A 250 -14.08 -15.64 15.39
CA TRP A 250 -15.26 -15.54 16.26
C TRP A 250 -15.00 -16.07 17.66
N GLU A 251 -14.19 -17.13 17.80
CA GLU A 251 -13.72 -17.63 19.09
C GLU A 251 -12.91 -16.55 19.85
N VAL A 252 -12.03 -15.83 19.13
CA VAL A 252 -11.26 -14.73 19.72
C VAL A 252 -12.19 -13.58 20.13
N VAL A 253 -13.15 -13.21 19.29
CA VAL A 253 -14.15 -12.15 19.55
C VAL A 253 -14.93 -12.46 20.82
N LYS A 254 -15.51 -13.66 20.90
CA LYS A 254 -16.31 -14.12 22.06
C LYS A 254 -15.47 -14.15 23.35
N ARG A 255 -14.29 -14.79 23.31
CA ARG A 255 -13.41 -14.92 24.46
C ARG A 255 -12.94 -13.58 25.03
N ARG A 256 -12.82 -12.56 24.18
CA ARG A 256 -12.35 -11.23 24.56
C ARG A 256 -13.44 -10.22 24.77
N ASP A 257 -14.70 -10.60 24.61
CA ASP A 257 -15.85 -9.72 24.73
C ASP A 257 -15.73 -8.49 23.83
N LEU A 258 -15.49 -8.74 22.53
CA LEU A 258 -15.40 -7.70 21.51
C LEU A 258 -16.75 -7.55 20.82
N GLN A 259 -17.21 -6.32 20.62
CA GLN A 259 -18.45 -6.05 19.90
C GLN A 259 -18.17 -6.01 18.39
N VAL A 260 -18.91 -6.79 17.61
CA VAL A 260 -18.83 -6.78 16.14
C VAL A 260 -20.20 -6.50 15.56
N ASN A 261 -20.31 -5.46 14.76
CA ASN A 261 -21.51 -5.10 14.02
C ASN A 261 -21.24 -5.34 12.52
N LEU A 262 -21.86 -6.36 11.97
CA LEU A 262 -21.80 -6.66 10.54
C LEU A 262 -22.74 -5.72 9.77
N ARG A 263 -22.50 -5.53 8.48
CA ARG A 263 -23.32 -4.72 7.58
C ARG A 263 -23.45 -3.25 7.99
N HIS A 264 -22.43 -2.72 8.71
CA HIS A 264 -22.35 -1.32 9.11
C HIS A 264 -21.21 -0.62 8.37
N ASN A 265 -21.55 0.37 7.54
CA ASN A 265 -20.62 1.13 6.70
C ASN A 265 -20.47 2.56 7.23
N LEU A 266 -19.23 2.99 7.46
CA LEU A 266 -18.93 4.36 7.90
C LEU A 266 -19.24 5.36 6.76
N ILE A 267 -20.12 6.32 6.99
CA ILE A 267 -20.54 7.32 6.00
C ILE A 267 -20.17 8.76 6.39
N GLU A 268 -20.00 9.06 7.68
CA GLU A 268 -19.67 10.40 8.16
C GLU A 268 -18.84 10.34 9.44
N VAL A 269 -17.88 11.25 9.59
CA VAL A 269 -17.13 11.49 10.83
C VAL A 269 -17.34 12.94 11.25
N ARG A 270 -17.87 13.14 12.47
CA ARG A 270 -18.04 14.45 13.12
C ARG A 270 -17.00 14.57 14.21
N ALA A 271 -15.81 15.03 13.80
CA ALA A 271 -14.64 15.00 14.68
C ALA A 271 -14.77 15.91 15.92
N ASP A 272 -15.42 17.05 15.77
CA ASP A 272 -15.73 18.02 16.83
C ASP A 272 -16.63 17.44 17.92
N LYS A 273 -17.55 16.54 17.55
CA LYS A 273 -18.47 15.83 18.46
C LYS A 273 -17.95 14.46 18.87
N GLN A 274 -16.85 13.99 18.30
CA GLN A 274 -16.33 12.64 18.47
C GLN A 274 -17.38 11.56 18.11
N GLU A 275 -18.13 11.79 17.04
CA GLU A 275 -19.16 10.89 16.51
C GLU A 275 -18.74 10.27 15.18
N ALA A 276 -19.02 8.99 15.03
CA ALA A 276 -18.91 8.24 13.77
C ALA A 276 -20.28 7.71 13.37
N VAL A 277 -20.75 8.10 12.19
CA VAL A 277 -22.09 7.71 11.68
C VAL A 277 -21.95 6.54 10.73
N PHE A 278 -22.63 5.46 11.05
CA PHE A 278 -22.65 4.25 10.23
C PHE A 278 -24.05 4.00 9.66
N GLU A 279 -24.09 3.68 8.38
CA GLU A 279 -25.27 3.20 7.68
C GLU A 279 -25.44 1.71 7.90
N ASN A 280 -26.67 1.27 8.13
CA ASN A 280 -27.03 -0.15 8.16
C ASN A 280 -27.35 -0.62 6.74
N LEU A 281 -26.47 -1.44 6.14
CA LEU A 281 -26.62 -1.91 4.76
C LEU A 281 -27.76 -2.92 4.55
N ASP A 282 -28.32 -3.47 5.62
CA ASP A 282 -29.51 -4.36 5.55
C ASP A 282 -30.82 -3.56 5.65
N LYS A 283 -30.73 -2.29 6.07
CA LYS A 283 -31.86 -1.36 6.19
C LYS A 283 -31.43 0.00 5.64
N PRO A 284 -31.45 0.19 4.30
CA PRO A 284 -31.03 1.44 3.67
C PRO A 284 -31.73 2.67 4.26
N GLY A 285 -30.95 3.70 4.60
CA GLY A 285 -31.42 4.92 5.25
C GLY A 285 -31.44 4.87 6.79
N GLU A 286 -31.33 3.69 7.42
CA GLU A 286 -31.12 3.61 8.86
C GLU A 286 -29.66 3.88 9.19
N THR A 287 -29.42 4.85 10.08
CA THR A 287 -28.07 5.19 10.54
C THR A 287 -27.94 4.98 12.04
N LYS A 288 -26.72 4.63 12.47
CA LYS A 288 -26.36 4.53 13.88
C LYS A 288 -25.14 5.39 14.17
N VAL A 289 -25.22 6.23 15.18
CA VAL A 289 -24.13 7.07 15.65
C VAL A 289 -23.39 6.34 16.77
N PHE A 290 -22.06 6.32 16.66
CA PHE A 290 -21.17 5.82 17.71
C PHE A 290 -20.29 6.99 18.20
N GLU A 291 -20.45 7.39 19.43
CA GLU A 291 -19.47 8.23 20.11
C GLU A 291 -18.18 7.43 20.30
N TYR A 292 -17.02 8.11 20.18
CA TYR A 292 -15.72 7.44 20.30
C TYR A 292 -14.73 8.24 21.16
N GLU A 293 -13.95 7.55 21.95
CA GLU A 293 -12.71 8.05 22.55
C GLU A 293 -11.51 7.76 21.63
N MET A 294 -11.62 6.74 20.78
CA MET A 294 -10.68 6.44 19.72
C MET A 294 -11.43 5.92 18.49
N LEU A 295 -11.12 6.44 17.30
CA LEU A 295 -11.64 5.96 16.04
C LEU A 295 -10.47 5.54 15.12
N HIS A 296 -10.49 4.30 14.64
CA HIS A 296 -9.63 3.85 13.55
C HIS A 296 -10.42 3.74 12.27
N VAL A 297 -10.03 4.50 11.25
CA VAL A 297 -10.67 4.48 9.95
C VAL A 297 -9.88 3.63 8.94
N ALA A 298 -10.54 2.64 8.35
CA ALA A 298 -10.11 2.05 7.10
C ALA A 298 -10.78 2.84 5.96
N PRO A 299 -10.06 3.66 5.20
CA PRO A 299 -10.67 4.51 4.19
C PRO A 299 -11.20 3.67 3.03
N PRO A 300 -12.36 4.00 2.46
CA PRO A 300 -12.82 3.37 1.23
C PRO A 300 -11.84 3.64 0.09
N MET A 301 -11.68 2.67 -0.80
CA MET A 301 -10.72 2.75 -1.91
C MET A 301 -11.40 2.43 -3.24
N GLY A 302 -10.88 3.07 -4.28
CA GLY A 302 -11.28 2.87 -5.67
C GLY A 302 -10.07 2.72 -6.59
N PRO A 303 -10.31 2.53 -7.88
CA PRO A 303 -9.26 2.44 -8.87
C PRO A 303 -8.47 3.76 -8.96
N HIS A 304 -7.21 3.67 -9.36
CA HIS A 304 -6.39 4.87 -9.61
C HIS A 304 -6.95 5.66 -10.80
N LEU A 305 -7.02 6.99 -10.66
CA LEU A 305 -7.67 7.87 -11.65
C LEU A 305 -7.07 7.71 -13.06
N VAL A 306 -5.76 7.54 -13.17
CA VAL A 306 -5.06 7.33 -14.45
C VAL A 306 -5.53 6.04 -15.14
N VAL A 307 -5.81 4.98 -14.38
CA VAL A 307 -6.34 3.73 -14.93
C VAL A 307 -7.81 3.90 -15.28
N LYS A 308 -8.60 4.42 -14.35
CA LYS A 308 -10.06 4.66 -14.54
C LYS A 308 -10.36 5.54 -15.76
N GLY A 309 -9.51 6.52 -16.06
CA GLY A 309 -9.64 7.42 -17.20
C GLY A 309 -9.02 6.90 -18.50
N SER A 310 -8.53 5.65 -18.55
CA SER A 310 -7.87 5.08 -19.72
C SER A 310 -8.68 3.94 -20.35
N PRO A 311 -8.41 3.59 -21.63
CA PRO A 311 -8.99 2.42 -22.31
C PRO A 311 -8.60 1.07 -21.68
N LEU A 312 -7.78 1.08 -20.63
CA LEU A 312 -7.30 -0.10 -19.92
C LEU A 312 -8.21 -0.52 -18.76
N ALA A 313 -9.20 0.31 -18.44
CA ALA A 313 -10.11 0.03 -17.33
C ALA A 313 -11.25 -0.90 -17.76
N ASP A 314 -11.68 -1.78 -16.83
CA ASP A 314 -12.97 -2.43 -16.92
C ASP A 314 -14.11 -1.45 -16.59
N GLU A 315 -15.36 -1.91 -16.63
CA GLU A 315 -16.56 -1.13 -16.33
C GLU A 315 -16.57 -0.55 -14.91
N THR A 316 -15.83 -1.14 -13.98
CA THR A 316 -15.70 -0.69 -12.59
C THR A 316 -14.51 0.26 -12.39
N GLY A 317 -13.71 0.48 -13.43
CA GLY A 317 -12.56 1.39 -13.45
C GLY A 317 -11.24 0.76 -13.03
N TRP A 318 -11.19 -0.54 -12.71
CA TRP A 318 -9.96 -1.27 -12.43
C TRP A 318 -9.29 -1.74 -13.71
N LEU A 319 -7.97 -1.94 -13.65
CA LEU A 319 -7.21 -2.46 -14.78
C LEU A 319 -7.70 -3.86 -15.17
N ASP A 320 -8.19 -3.99 -16.42
CA ASP A 320 -8.80 -5.21 -16.94
C ASP A 320 -7.76 -6.24 -17.35
N VAL A 321 -7.49 -7.21 -16.49
CA VAL A 321 -6.51 -8.28 -16.75
C VAL A 321 -7.13 -9.66 -16.65
N ASN A 322 -6.62 -10.58 -17.45
CA ASN A 322 -6.92 -11.99 -17.34
C ASN A 322 -6.44 -12.54 -15.99
N LYS A 323 -7.36 -13.12 -15.22
CA LYS A 323 -7.09 -13.55 -13.84
C LYS A 323 -6.03 -14.65 -13.71
N GLU A 324 -5.75 -15.38 -14.78
CA GLU A 324 -4.77 -16.48 -14.81
C GLU A 324 -3.40 -16.01 -15.27
N THR A 325 -3.33 -15.13 -16.29
CA THR A 325 -2.07 -14.72 -16.93
C THR A 325 -1.57 -13.35 -16.53
N LEU A 326 -2.45 -12.50 -15.99
CA LEU A 326 -2.19 -11.10 -15.62
C LEU A 326 -1.87 -10.19 -16.81
N GLN A 327 -2.12 -10.66 -18.04
CA GLN A 327 -2.09 -9.90 -19.26
C GLN A 327 -3.43 -9.19 -19.46
N HIS A 328 -3.41 -7.98 -20.00
CA HIS A 328 -4.63 -7.23 -20.29
C HIS A 328 -5.50 -7.96 -21.32
N ASN A 329 -6.83 -7.95 -21.13
CA ASN A 329 -7.73 -8.72 -21.97
C ASN A 329 -7.80 -8.21 -23.42
N LYS A 330 -7.60 -6.90 -23.64
CA LYS A 330 -7.65 -6.27 -24.97
C LYS A 330 -6.26 -5.99 -25.56
N TYR A 331 -5.31 -5.56 -24.74
CA TYR A 331 -3.98 -5.10 -25.21
C TYR A 331 -2.89 -6.11 -24.84
N PRO A 332 -2.35 -6.87 -25.84
CA PRO A 332 -1.45 -8.00 -25.57
C PRO A 332 -0.08 -7.60 -25.02
N ASN A 333 0.31 -6.33 -25.15
CA ASN A 333 1.56 -5.78 -24.62
C ASN A 333 1.38 -5.06 -23.27
N VAL A 334 0.18 -5.13 -22.69
CA VAL A 334 -0.15 -4.50 -21.38
C VAL A 334 -0.31 -5.58 -20.33
N PHE A 335 0.25 -5.36 -19.16
CA PHE A 335 0.20 -6.26 -18.01
C PHE A 335 -0.18 -5.52 -16.73
N GLY A 336 -0.75 -6.24 -15.78
CA GLY A 336 -1.12 -5.68 -14.48
C GLY A 336 -0.72 -6.54 -13.30
N ILE A 337 -0.37 -5.90 -12.17
CA ILE A 337 -0.05 -6.59 -10.92
C ILE A 337 -0.46 -5.75 -9.70
N GLY A 338 -0.94 -6.42 -8.67
CA GLY A 338 -1.25 -5.78 -7.38
C GLY A 338 -2.59 -5.06 -7.36
N ASP A 339 -2.64 -3.99 -6.58
CA ASP A 339 -3.88 -3.36 -6.14
C ASP A 339 -4.69 -2.70 -7.27
N CYS A 340 -4.05 -2.30 -8.36
CA CYS A 340 -4.73 -1.64 -9.49
C CYS A 340 -5.60 -2.56 -10.35
N THR A 341 -5.45 -3.88 -10.21
CA THR A 341 -6.10 -4.87 -11.07
C THR A 341 -7.52 -5.22 -10.61
N ASN A 342 -8.35 -5.68 -11.54
CA ASN A 342 -9.69 -6.22 -11.30
C ASN A 342 -9.69 -7.67 -10.75
N LEU A 343 -8.54 -8.22 -10.37
CA LEU A 343 -8.42 -9.58 -9.89
C LEU A 343 -9.32 -9.84 -8.66
N PRO A 344 -10.11 -10.92 -8.65
CA PRO A 344 -11.00 -11.26 -7.54
C PRO A 344 -10.24 -11.89 -6.36
N THR A 345 -9.19 -11.22 -5.91
CA THR A 345 -8.38 -11.62 -4.76
C THR A 345 -8.09 -10.42 -3.87
N PRO A 346 -7.94 -10.62 -2.55
CA PRO A 346 -7.55 -9.54 -1.65
C PRO A 346 -6.25 -8.87 -2.07
N LYS A 347 -6.24 -7.54 -2.07
CA LYS A 347 -5.11 -6.69 -2.43
C LYS A 347 -4.02 -6.74 -1.35
N THR A 348 -3.08 -7.70 -1.47
CA THR A 348 -2.05 -7.96 -0.46
C THR A 348 -0.65 -8.11 -1.07
N ALA A 349 0.39 -7.87 -0.27
CA ALA A 349 1.77 -8.11 -0.69
C ALA A 349 2.06 -9.60 -0.98
N ALA A 350 1.35 -10.52 -0.34
CA ALA A 350 1.46 -11.95 -0.59
C ALA A 350 0.88 -12.34 -1.96
N ALA A 351 -0.26 -11.73 -2.33
CA ALA A 351 -0.82 -11.88 -3.68
C ALA A 351 0.17 -11.35 -4.73
N VAL A 352 0.74 -10.16 -4.53
CA VAL A 352 1.77 -9.58 -5.42
C VAL A 352 2.95 -10.53 -5.58
N ALA A 353 3.41 -11.19 -4.51
CA ALA A 353 4.52 -12.14 -4.61
C ALA A 353 4.19 -13.30 -5.56
N ALA A 354 3.04 -13.95 -5.39
CA ALA A 354 2.61 -15.04 -6.26
C ALA A 354 2.32 -14.58 -7.69
N GLN A 355 1.62 -13.46 -7.85
CA GLN A 355 1.38 -12.81 -9.14
C GLN A 355 2.69 -12.54 -9.88
N SER A 356 3.72 -12.06 -9.20
CA SER A 356 5.01 -11.74 -9.83
C SER A 356 5.71 -12.95 -10.44
N ALA A 357 5.56 -14.13 -9.85
CA ALA A 357 6.12 -15.36 -10.39
C ALA A 357 5.41 -15.79 -11.68
N ILE A 358 4.08 -15.73 -11.66
CA ILE A 358 3.25 -16.07 -12.84
C ILE A 358 3.49 -15.05 -13.95
N LEU A 359 3.41 -13.76 -13.65
CA LEU A 359 3.58 -12.70 -14.63
C LEU A 359 4.98 -12.72 -15.28
N ASN A 360 6.02 -13.01 -14.51
CA ASN A 360 7.36 -13.21 -15.06
C ASN A 360 7.38 -14.35 -16.09
N ARG A 361 6.68 -15.46 -15.82
CA ARG A 361 6.57 -16.59 -16.76
C ARG A 361 5.73 -16.22 -17.97
N THR A 362 4.60 -15.54 -17.77
CA THR A 362 3.72 -15.03 -18.84
C THR A 362 4.51 -14.15 -19.82
N ILE A 363 5.21 -13.13 -19.31
CA ILE A 363 6.01 -12.22 -20.14
C ILE A 363 7.14 -13.00 -20.87
N SER A 364 7.83 -13.91 -20.18
CA SER A 364 8.88 -14.72 -20.79
C SER A 364 8.37 -15.56 -21.97
N LYS A 365 7.16 -16.10 -21.89
CA LYS A 365 6.53 -16.85 -22.97
C LYS A 365 6.14 -15.95 -24.15
N ILE A 366 5.51 -14.81 -23.83
CA ILE A 366 5.09 -13.83 -24.85
C ILE A 366 6.30 -13.30 -25.65
N LEU A 367 7.41 -12.98 -24.98
CA LEU A 367 8.64 -12.53 -25.64
C LEU A 367 9.25 -13.58 -26.58
N LYS A 368 8.89 -14.85 -26.42
CA LYS A 368 9.29 -15.97 -27.30
C LYS A 368 8.21 -16.34 -28.32
N ASN A 369 7.14 -15.55 -28.40
CA ASN A 369 5.96 -15.87 -29.21
C ASN A 369 5.28 -17.18 -28.80
N GLU A 370 5.38 -17.59 -27.53
CA GLU A 370 4.77 -18.78 -26.98
C GLU A 370 3.55 -18.41 -26.12
N LYS A 371 2.58 -19.31 -26.00
CA LYS A 371 1.42 -19.13 -25.12
C LYS A 371 1.82 -19.28 -23.65
N PRO A 372 1.25 -18.48 -22.72
CA PRO A 372 1.42 -18.67 -21.27
C PRO A 372 1.02 -20.08 -20.83
N ASP A 373 1.86 -20.72 -20.03
CA ASP A 373 1.72 -22.12 -19.59
C ASP A 373 1.50 -22.27 -18.08
N LYS A 374 1.52 -21.18 -17.33
CA LYS A 374 1.27 -21.15 -15.89
C LYS A 374 0.13 -20.20 -15.58
N LYS A 375 -0.67 -20.57 -14.58
CA LYS A 375 -1.86 -19.84 -14.16
C LYS A 375 -1.72 -19.39 -12.73
N TYR A 376 -2.16 -18.16 -12.46
CA TYR A 376 -2.34 -17.66 -11.11
C TYR A 376 -3.65 -18.23 -10.55
N ASP A 377 -3.58 -18.84 -9.40
CA ASP A 377 -4.70 -19.49 -8.70
C ASP A 377 -5.46 -18.59 -7.73
N GLY A 378 -5.03 -17.32 -7.62
CA GLY A 378 -5.61 -16.38 -6.66
C GLY A 378 -4.96 -16.44 -5.28
N TYR A 379 -3.86 -17.16 -5.11
CA TYR A 379 -3.16 -17.26 -3.83
C TYR A 379 -2.98 -15.89 -3.18
N THR A 380 -3.40 -15.80 -1.95
CA THR A 380 -3.17 -14.66 -1.08
C THR A 380 -2.92 -15.13 0.36
N SER A 381 -2.37 -14.23 1.17
CA SER A 381 -2.18 -14.49 2.61
C SER A 381 -2.52 -13.27 3.43
N CYS A 382 -3.20 -13.52 4.53
CA CYS A 382 -3.48 -12.52 5.55
C CYS A 382 -3.03 -13.04 6.92
N PRO A 383 -1.84 -12.66 7.39
CA PRO A 383 -1.42 -12.93 8.77
C PRO A 383 -2.26 -12.09 9.73
N LEU A 384 -3.33 -12.69 10.27
CA LEU A 384 -4.28 -12.06 11.18
C LEU A 384 -3.66 -11.97 12.57
N VAL A 385 -3.09 -10.83 12.89
CA VAL A 385 -2.49 -10.55 14.21
C VAL A 385 -3.60 -10.41 15.23
N THR A 386 -3.64 -11.32 16.19
CA THR A 386 -4.67 -11.33 17.26
C THR A 386 -4.16 -10.77 18.59
N SER A 387 -2.83 -10.69 18.77
CA SER A 387 -2.21 -10.03 19.91
C SER A 387 -0.77 -9.64 19.59
N TYR A 388 -0.05 -9.07 20.56
CA TYR A 388 1.38 -8.72 20.42
C TYR A 388 2.32 -9.94 20.31
N ASN A 389 1.79 -11.16 20.35
CA ASN A 389 2.58 -12.38 20.24
C ASN A 389 1.86 -13.53 19.53
N THR A 390 0.68 -13.31 18.95
CA THR A 390 -0.08 -14.37 18.26
C THR A 390 -0.63 -13.91 16.92
N VAL A 391 -0.64 -14.85 15.97
CA VAL A 391 -1.17 -14.69 14.62
C VAL A 391 -1.91 -15.96 14.20
N ILE A 392 -3.06 -15.79 13.56
CA ILE A 392 -3.73 -16.78 12.72
C ILE A 392 -3.26 -16.51 11.29
N LEU A 393 -2.62 -17.48 10.64
CA LEU A 393 -2.08 -17.31 9.28
C LEU A 393 -3.07 -17.82 8.24
N ALA A 394 -3.90 -16.94 7.73
CA ALA A 394 -4.85 -17.27 6.67
C ALA A 394 -4.14 -17.26 5.30
N GLU A 395 -4.24 -18.36 4.56
CA GLU A 395 -3.76 -18.51 3.18
C GLU A 395 -4.82 -19.24 2.37
N PHE A 396 -5.17 -18.70 1.19
CA PHE A 396 -6.26 -19.22 0.38
C PHE A 396 -6.17 -18.80 -1.09
N ASP A 397 -6.95 -19.48 -1.95
CA ASP A 397 -7.06 -19.24 -3.39
C ASP A 397 -8.29 -18.40 -3.78
N TYR A 398 -8.56 -18.29 -5.10
CA TYR A 398 -9.75 -17.60 -5.64
C TYR A 398 -11.08 -18.18 -5.16
N ASN A 399 -11.13 -19.49 -4.90
CA ASN A 399 -12.32 -20.20 -4.48
C ASN A 399 -12.52 -20.20 -2.96
N GLY A 400 -11.67 -19.47 -2.23
CA GLY A 400 -11.68 -19.45 -0.77
C GLY A 400 -11.17 -20.75 -0.14
N GLN A 401 -10.52 -21.63 -0.92
CA GLN A 401 -9.96 -22.85 -0.39
C GLN A 401 -8.64 -22.57 0.34
N PRO A 402 -8.48 -23.10 1.56
CA PRO A 402 -7.24 -22.92 2.29
C PRO A 402 -6.03 -23.50 1.55
N LEU A 403 -5.00 -22.66 1.34
CA LEU A 403 -3.72 -23.03 0.76
C LEU A 403 -2.60 -22.89 1.79
N GLU A 404 -2.73 -23.54 2.92
CA GLU A 404 -1.81 -23.44 4.05
C GLU A 404 -0.40 -23.90 3.68
N THR A 405 0.60 -23.06 3.93
CA THR A 405 2.01 -23.35 3.61
C THR A 405 2.61 -24.39 4.54
N PHE A 406 2.26 -24.34 5.83
CA PHE A 406 2.83 -25.22 6.84
C PHE A 406 1.93 -26.44 7.10
N PRO A 407 2.49 -27.63 7.38
CA PRO A 407 1.72 -28.85 7.68
C PRO A 407 1.16 -28.86 9.10
N ILE A 408 0.60 -27.74 9.52
CA ILE A 408 -0.03 -27.52 10.84
C ILE A 408 -1.33 -26.77 10.66
N ASN A 409 -2.23 -26.82 11.62
CA ASN A 409 -3.45 -26.00 11.58
C ASN A 409 -3.08 -24.51 11.77
N GLN A 410 -3.10 -23.74 10.68
CA GLN A 410 -2.79 -22.32 10.67
C GLN A 410 -3.94 -21.43 11.16
N ALA A 411 -5.15 -21.98 11.34
CA ALA A 411 -6.29 -21.28 11.92
C ALA A 411 -6.19 -21.12 13.45
N LYS A 412 -5.20 -21.72 14.10
CA LYS A 412 -4.92 -21.50 15.52
C LYS A 412 -3.98 -20.32 15.74
N GLU A 413 -4.22 -19.55 16.81
CA GLU A 413 -3.30 -18.50 17.26
C GLU A 413 -1.91 -19.09 17.60
N ARG A 414 -0.85 -18.62 16.93
CA ARG A 414 0.52 -19.15 17.12
C ARG A 414 1.54 -18.05 17.28
N ARG A 415 2.47 -18.23 18.22
CA ARG A 415 3.62 -17.34 18.43
C ARG A 415 4.60 -17.41 17.26
N SER A 416 4.87 -18.60 16.72
CA SER A 416 5.74 -18.76 15.55
C SER A 416 5.27 -17.95 14.36
N MET A 417 3.95 -17.88 14.12
CA MET A 417 3.35 -17.09 13.03
C MET A 417 3.44 -15.58 13.31
N TYR A 418 3.46 -15.16 14.58
CA TYR A 418 3.74 -13.76 14.93
C TYR A 418 5.18 -13.38 14.56
N HIS A 419 6.18 -14.18 14.93
CA HIS A 419 7.58 -13.96 14.55
C HIS A 419 7.75 -14.02 13.03
N MET A 420 7.09 -14.95 12.35
CA MET A 420 7.07 -14.98 10.88
C MET A 420 6.59 -13.63 10.33
N LYS A 421 5.47 -13.10 10.83
CA LYS A 421 4.88 -11.82 10.39
C LYS A 421 5.74 -10.61 10.76
N ALA A 422 6.23 -10.55 12.00
CA ALA A 422 6.85 -9.36 12.56
C ALA A 422 8.34 -9.23 12.21
N ASP A 423 9.03 -10.36 12.01
CA ASP A 423 10.48 -10.41 11.89
C ASP A 423 10.94 -11.01 10.55
N VAL A 424 10.42 -12.19 10.14
CA VAL A 424 10.88 -12.88 8.92
C VAL A 424 10.35 -12.24 7.64
N MET A 425 9.03 -11.95 7.56
CA MET A 425 8.41 -11.39 6.34
C MET A 425 9.01 -10.03 5.92
N PRO A 426 9.38 -9.09 6.81
CA PRO A 426 10.08 -7.87 6.40
C PRO A 426 11.42 -8.16 5.69
N HIS A 427 12.23 -9.09 6.20
CA HIS A 427 13.48 -9.50 5.54
C HIS A 427 13.22 -10.14 4.18
N LEU A 428 12.25 -11.04 4.11
CA LEU A 428 11.84 -11.67 2.85
C LEU A 428 11.33 -10.64 1.83
N TYR A 429 10.63 -9.59 2.29
CA TYR A 429 10.19 -8.50 1.44
C TYR A 429 11.38 -7.72 0.85
N TRP A 430 12.26 -7.19 1.69
CA TRP A 430 13.36 -6.33 1.26
C TRP A 430 14.42 -7.06 0.44
N HIS A 431 14.76 -8.28 0.81
CA HIS A 431 15.89 -9.03 0.24
C HIS A 431 15.46 -10.13 -0.73
N GLY A 432 14.22 -10.58 -0.66
CA GLY A 432 13.67 -11.59 -1.56
C GLY A 432 12.72 -10.98 -2.61
N LEU A 433 11.59 -10.43 -2.18
CA LEU A 433 10.54 -9.98 -3.10
C LEU A 433 11.02 -8.81 -3.96
N LEU A 434 11.46 -7.71 -3.39
CA LEU A 434 11.89 -6.53 -4.16
C LEU A 434 13.11 -6.80 -5.04
N ARG A 435 13.90 -7.81 -4.71
CA ARG A 435 15.00 -8.29 -5.57
C ARG A 435 14.50 -9.24 -6.68
N GLY A 436 13.18 -9.53 -6.75
CA GLY A 436 12.60 -10.44 -7.72
C GLY A 436 12.98 -11.90 -7.54
N LEU A 437 13.48 -12.29 -6.35
CA LEU A 437 13.92 -13.66 -6.02
C LEU A 437 12.82 -14.49 -5.34
N TRP A 438 11.88 -13.83 -4.66
CA TRP A 438 10.74 -14.46 -4.01
C TRP A 438 9.50 -14.36 -4.88
N GLY A 439 8.81 -15.47 -5.10
CA GLY A 439 7.59 -15.57 -5.92
C GLY A 439 6.43 -16.26 -5.20
N GLY A 440 6.36 -16.09 -3.88
CA GLY A 440 5.34 -16.74 -3.06
C GLY A 440 5.75 -18.09 -2.50
N PRO A 441 4.97 -18.66 -1.58
CA PRO A 441 5.34 -19.89 -0.84
C PRO A 441 5.06 -21.19 -1.59
N GLY A 442 4.50 -21.15 -2.80
CA GLY A 442 4.11 -22.37 -3.55
C GLY A 442 5.14 -23.49 -3.56
N PRO A 443 6.43 -23.24 -3.89
CA PRO A 443 7.47 -24.28 -3.86
C PRO A 443 7.70 -24.85 -2.46
N TYR A 444 7.66 -24.00 -1.42
CA TYR A 444 7.83 -24.41 -0.03
C TYR A 444 6.64 -25.21 0.47
N ARG A 445 5.42 -24.83 0.07
CA ARG A 445 4.19 -25.58 0.37
C ARG A 445 4.32 -27.01 -0.18
N LYS A 446 4.68 -27.15 -1.45
CA LYS A 446 4.90 -28.47 -2.04
C LYS A 446 5.94 -29.30 -1.28
N LEU A 447 7.06 -28.68 -0.91
CA LEU A 447 8.12 -29.37 -0.17
C LEU A 447 7.62 -29.81 1.22
N LEU A 448 7.01 -28.91 1.99
CA LEU A 448 6.56 -29.16 3.36
C LEU A 448 5.39 -30.16 3.45
N HIS A 449 4.61 -30.29 2.38
CA HIS A 449 3.52 -31.27 2.26
C HIS A 449 3.92 -32.49 1.42
N LEU A 450 5.22 -32.75 1.24
CA LEU A 450 5.76 -33.90 0.51
C LEU A 450 5.17 -34.08 -0.90
N GLY A 451 4.85 -32.98 -1.57
CA GLY A 451 4.26 -33.00 -2.91
C GLY A 451 2.74 -33.27 -2.98
N MET A 452 2.08 -33.50 -1.84
CA MET A 452 0.64 -33.80 -1.80
C MET A 452 -0.26 -32.56 -1.93
N LYS A 453 0.28 -31.34 -1.89
CA LYS A 453 -0.44 -30.06 -2.03
C LYS A 453 0.27 -29.07 -2.91
#